data_cb72e1a08dba22a6134c0c9f000ab080
#
_entry.id   cb72e1a08dba22a6134c0c9f000ab080
#
_cell.length_a   1.000
_cell.length_b   1.000
_cell.length_c   1.000
_cell.angle_alpha   90.00
_cell.angle_beta   90.00
_cell.angle_gamma   90.00
#
_symmetry.space_group_name_H-M   'P 1'
#
loop_
_entity.id
_entity.type
_entity.pdbx_description
1 polymer ?
#
loop_
_entity_poly.entity_id
_entity_poly.type
_entity_poly.pdbx_seq_one_letter_code
_entity_poly.pdbx_strand_id
1 'polypeptide(L)'
;MKFIGIIPARYASTRFPAKPLAVLGGKPVIQRVYEQVSGILDEAYVATDDERIESAVKAFGGKVVMTSVYHKSGTDRCYEAYTKVGRGYDVVVNIQGDEPFIQKSQLEAVKACFEDPATQIATLVKPFIPDDGLEALENVNSPKVVVGKNMNALYFS
;
A
#
# COMPACT_ATOMS: atom_id res chain seq x y z
N MET A 1 2.15 18.15 -8.04
CA MET A 1 2.86 17.07 -7.33
C MET A 1 2.80 15.79 -8.13
N LYS A 2 3.90 15.02 -8.15
CA LYS A 2 3.97 13.69 -8.76
C LYS A 2 3.94 12.61 -7.69
N PHE A 3 3.07 11.64 -7.86
CA PHE A 3 2.83 10.55 -6.92
C PHE A 3 3.29 9.21 -7.52
N ILE A 4 4.12 8.48 -6.77
CA ILE A 4 4.48 7.10 -7.12
C ILE A 4 3.84 6.12 -6.13
N GLY A 5 3.15 5.10 -6.64
CA GLY A 5 2.65 3.98 -5.87
C GLY A 5 3.69 2.87 -5.80
N ILE A 6 4.02 2.41 -4.60
CA ILE A 6 4.86 1.24 -4.42
C ILE A 6 4.08 0.19 -3.64
N ILE A 7 4.00 -1.01 -4.23
CA ILE A 7 3.23 -2.14 -3.74
C ILE A 7 4.23 -3.21 -3.25
N PRO A 8 4.57 -3.24 -1.94
CA PRO A 8 5.45 -4.27 -1.43
C PRO A 8 4.76 -5.62 -1.46
N ALA A 9 5.43 -6.62 -2.04
CA ALA A 9 4.90 -7.98 -2.16
C ALA A 9 5.98 -9.00 -1.76
N ARG A 10 5.62 -9.91 -0.85
CA ARG A 10 6.46 -11.03 -0.41
C ARG A 10 5.79 -12.35 -0.74
N TYR A 11 6.59 -13.31 -1.17
CA TYR A 11 6.11 -14.68 -1.33
C TYR A 11 6.00 -15.40 0.02
N ALA A 12 7.03 -15.24 0.85
CA ALA A 12 7.07 -15.82 2.19
C ALA A 12 6.18 -15.03 3.15
N SER A 13 5.03 -15.58 3.47
CA SER A 13 4.12 -15.12 4.51
C SER A 13 3.78 -16.28 5.42
N THR A 14 3.89 -16.09 6.74
CA THR A 14 3.60 -17.14 7.72
C THR A 14 2.12 -17.53 7.75
N ARG A 15 1.21 -16.58 7.51
CA ARG A 15 -0.25 -16.79 7.55
C ARG A 15 -0.81 -17.33 6.23
N PHE A 16 -0.33 -16.85 5.10
CA PHE A 16 -0.78 -17.27 3.77
C PHE A 16 0.37 -17.12 2.77
N PRO A 17 1.19 -18.18 2.57
CA PRO A 17 2.28 -18.17 1.58
C PRO A 17 1.74 -17.88 0.18
N ALA A 18 2.54 -17.21 -0.65
CA ALA A 18 2.20 -16.86 -2.02
C ALA A 18 0.92 -16.02 -2.20
N LYS A 19 0.40 -15.34 -1.15
CA LYS A 19 -0.81 -14.53 -1.22
C LYS A 19 -0.86 -13.58 -2.43
N PRO A 20 0.23 -12.89 -2.82
CA PRO A 20 0.21 -12.02 -4.00
C PRO A 20 -0.12 -12.75 -5.31
N LEU A 21 0.20 -14.03 -5.40
CA LEU A 21 -0.04 -14.87 -6.58
C LEU A 21 -1.35 -15.67 -6.51
N ALA A 22 -2.05 -15.64 -5.39
CA ALA A 22 -3.36 -16.27 -5.26
C ALA A 22 -4.33 -15.69 -6.29
N VAL A 23 -5.11 -16.57 -6.94
CA VAL A 23 -6.05 -16.16 -7.99
C VAL A 23 -7.37 -15.70 -7.38
N LEU A 24 -7.77 -14.48 -7.67
CA LEU A 24 -9.03 -13.89 -7.29
C LEU A 24 -9.79 -13.46 -8.55
N GLY A 25 -10.88 -14.14 -8.89
CA GLY A 25 -11.67 -13.85 -10.08
C GLY A 25 -10.84 -13.87 -11.37
N GLY A 26 -9.99 -14.90 -11.56
CA GLY A 26 -9.21 -15.11 -12.78
C GLY A 26 -7.89 -14.31 -12.89
N LYS A 27 -7.57 -13.47 -11.91
CA LYS A 27 -6.32 -12.69 -11.88
C LYS A 27 -5.59 -12.86 -10.55
N PRO A 28 -4.25 -12.84 -10.51
CA PRO A 28 -3.51 -12.76 -9.25
C PRO A 28 -3.92 -11.55 -8.41
N VAL A 29 -3.91 -11.70 -7.09
CA VAL A 29 -4.19 -10.58 -6.16
C VAL A 29 -3.32 -9.37 -6.47
N ILE A 30 -2.02 -9.56 -6.70
CA ILE A 30 -1.09 -8.47 -7.02
C ILE A 30 -1.45 -7.73 -8.31
N GLN A 31 -1.99 -8.43 -9.31
CA GLN A 31 -2.47 -7.81 -10.54
C GLN A 31 -3.68 -6.93 -10.28
N ARG A 32 -4.61 -7.37 -9.44
CA ARG A 32 -5.79 -6.60 -9.06
C ARG A 32 -5.41 -5.31 -8.35
N VAL A 33 -4.49 -5.39 -7.38
CA VAL A 33 -3.97 -4.20 -6.69
C VAL A 33 -3.29 -3.25 -7.68
N TYR A 34 -2.40 -3.78 -8.52
CA TYR A 34 -1.66 -2.98 -9.51
C TYR A 34 -2.58 -2.23 -10.46
N GLU A 35 -3.58 -2.92 -11.04
CA GLU A 35 -4.54 -2.33 -11.97
C GLU A 35 -5.39 -1.21 -11.33
N GLN A 36 -5.75 -1.34 -10.04
CA GLN A 36 -6.47 -0.29 -9.33
C GLN A 36 -5.64 0.97 -9.10
N VAL A 37 -4.34 0.82 -8.95
CA VAL A 37 -3.43 1.91 -8.57
C VAL A 37 -2.86 2.63 -9.79
N SER A 38 -2.48 1.88 -10.82
CA SER A 38 -1.75 2.38 -12.00
C SER A 38 -2.53 3.39 -12.85
N GLY A 39 -3.85 3.46 -12.69
CA GLY A 39 -4.69 4.44 -13.40
C GLY A 39 -4.92 5.75 -12.63
N ILE A 40 -4.38 5.88 -11.40
CA ILE A 40 -4.69 6.99 -10.48
C ILE A 40 -3.43 7.76 -10.07
N LEU A 41 -2.34 7.04 -9.86
CA LEU A 41 -1.04 7.61 -9.56
C LEU A 41 -0.23 7.79 -10.85
N ASP A 42 0.74 8.70 -10.84
CA ASP A 42 1.56 8.99 -12.04
C ASP A 42 2.36 7.75 -12.47
N GLU A 43 2.80 6.96 -11.50
CA GLU A 43 3.51 5.69 -11.71
C GLU A 43 3.15 4.69 -10.60
N ALA A 44 3.22 3.38 -10.91
CA ALA A 44 3.09 2.32 -9.94
C ALA A 44 4.12 1.22 -10.17
N TYR A 45 4.69 0.69 -9.08
CA TYR A 45 5.65 -0.41 -9.10
C TYR A 45 5.34 -1.45 -8.04
N VAL A 46 5.49 -2.71 -8.38
CA VAL A 46 5.55 -3.79 -7.39
C VAL A 46 6.99 -3.91 -6.91
N ALA A 47 7.20 -3.95 -5.61
CA ALA A 47 8.51 -4.15 -4.99
C ALA A 47 8.57 -5.55 -4.35
N THR A 48 9.44 -6.41 -4.84
CA THR A 48 9.51 -7.81 -4.38
C THR A 48 10.95 -8.33 -4.31
N ASP A 49 11.15 -9.38 -3.54
CA ASP A 49 12.39 -10.15 -3.45
C ASP A 49 12.27 -11.54 -4.09
N ASP A 50 11.15 -11.82 -4.78
CA ASP A 50 10.83 -13.14 -5.29
C ASP A 50 10.61 -13.13 -6.81
N GLU A 51 11.38 -13.95 -7.52
CA GLU A 51 11.35 -14.03 -8.99
C GLU A 51 10.00 -14.53 -9.55
N ARG A 52 9.23 -15.28 -8.75
CA ARG A 52 7.89 -15.76 -9.16
C ARG A 52 6.90 -14.60 -9.21
N ILE A 53 7.00 -13.68 -8.24
CA ILE A 53 6.20 -12.45 -8.22
C ILE A 53 6.66 -11.53 -9.34
N GLU A 54 7.98 -11.37 -9.54
CA GLU A 54 8.52 -10.59 -10.64
C GLU A 54 7.99 -11.08 -12.00
N SER A 55 8.08 -12.39 -12.23
CA SER A 55 7.61 -13.02 -13.48
C SER A 55 6.10 -12.81 -13.69
N ALA A 56 5.30 -12.97 -12.65
CA ALA A 56 3.85 -12.75 -12.70
C ALA A 56 3.51 -11.28 -13.02
N VAL A 57 4.23 -10.32 -12.42
CA VAL A 57 4.01 -8.88 -12.68
C VAL A 57 4.37 -8.53 -14.11
N LYS A 58 5.50 -9.03 -14.62
CA LYS A 58 5.90 -8.84 -16.02
C LYS A 58 4.90 -9.46 -16.99
N ALA A 59 4.32 -10.61 -16.66
CA ALA A 59 3.37 -11.31 -17.53
C ALA A 59 2.08 -10.50 -17.79
N PHE A 60 1.61 -9.70 -16.84
CA PHE A 60 0.49 -8.80 -17.08
C PHE A 60 0.88 -7.36 -17.50
N GLY A 61 2.17 -7.12 -17.80
CA GLY A 61 2.68 -5.81 -18.23
C GLY A 61 2.87 -4.80 -17.10
N GLY A 62 2.89 -5.25 -15.84
CA GLY A 62 3.16 -4.38 -14.69
C GLY A 62 4.64 -4.04 -14.55
N LYS A 63 4.92 -2.92 -13.87
CA LYS A 63 6.28 -2.50 -13.52
C LYS A 63 6.69 -3.15 -12.19
N VAL A 64 7.89 -3.68 -12.11
CA VAL A 64 8.42 -4.37 -10.93
C VAL A 64 9.86 -3.97 -10.64
N VAL A 65 10.20 -3.91 -9.37
CA VAL A 65 11.56 -3.64 -8.88
C VAL A 65 11.95 -4.74 -7.91
N MET A 66 13.07 -5.40 -8.20
CA MET A 66 13.67 -6.36 -7.28
C MET A 66 14.36 -5.64 -6.14
N THR A 67 14.05 -6.08 -4.92
CA THR A 67 14.55 -5.51 -3.66
C THR A 67 15.18 -6.58 -2.80
N SER A 68 15.92 -6.16 -1.78
CA SER A 68 16.60 -7.06 -0.85
C SER A 68 15.65 -8.01 -0.12
N VAL A 69 16.08 -9.23 0.10
CA VAL A 69 15.41 -10.24 0.94
C VAL A 69 15.46 -9.89 2.44
N TYR A 70 16.38 -9.00 2.83
CA TYR A 70 16.64 -8.68 4.25
C TYR A 70 15.70 -7.65 4.84
N HIS A 71 14.80 -7.05 4.05
CA HIS A 71 13.83 -6.09 4.58
C HIS A 71 12.88 -6.73 5.59
N LYS A 72 12.78 -6.10 6.76
CA LYS A 72 11.89 -6.53 7.84
C LYS A 72 10.49 -5.94 7.72
N SER A 73 10.36 -4.80 7.05
CA SER A 73 9.07 -4.10 6.88
C SER A 73 8.76 -3.83 5.40
N GLY A 74 7.47 -3.63 5.10
CA GLY A 74 7.03 -3.17 3.78
C GLY A 74 7.56 -1.76 3.47
N THR A 75 7.67 -0.91 4.48
CA THR A 75 8.17 0.47 4.33
C THR A 75 9.63 0.50 3.89
N ASP A 76 10.50 -0.33 4.50
CA ASP A 76 11.91 -0.41 4.08
C ASP A 76 12.03 -0.88 2.63
N ARG A 77 11.18 -1.83 2.22
CA ARG A 77 11.11 -2.31 0.83
C ARG A 77 10.66 -1.20 -0.12
N CYS A 78 9.66 -0.43 0.26
CA CYS A 78 9.20 0.72 -0.53
C CYS A 78 10.30 1.77 -0.69
N TYR A 79 11.07 2.04 0.35
CA TYR A 79 12.17 2.99 0.29
C TYR A 79 13.28 2.53 -0.67
N GLU A 80 13.71 1.28 -0.61
CA GLU A 80 14.67 0.74 -1.56
C GLU A 80 14.15 0.80 -3.00
N ALA A 81 12.90 0.38 -3.22
CA ALA A 81 12.29 0.45 -4.54
C ALA A 81 12.27 1.87 -5.08
N TYR A 82 11.84 2.85 -4.25
CA TYR A 82 11.85 4.27 -4.62
C TYR A 82 13.24 4.76 -5.02
N THR A 83 14.27 4.38 -4.26
CA THR A 83 15.65 4.79 -4.59
C THR A 83 16.15 4.17 -5.90
N LYS A 84 15.69 2.98 -6.25
CA LYS A 84 16.05 2.29 -7.49
C LYS A 84 15.33 2.85 -8.73
N VAL A 85 14.07 3.22 -8.61
CA VAL A 85 13.29 3.76 -9.76
C VAL A 85 13.60 5.21 -10.05
N GLY A 86 14.26 5.92 -9.14
CA GLY A 86 14.66 7.31 -9.31
C GLY A 86 13.80 8.31 -8.54
N ARG A 87 14.42 9.44 -8.18
CA ARG A 87 13.85 10.46 -7.28
C ARG A 87 13.09 11.56 -8.04
N GLY A 88 12.20 11.19 -8.95
CA GLY A 88 11.43 12.15 -9.75
C GLY A 88 10.00 12.40 -9.23
N TYR A 89 9.69 11.96 -8.01
CA TYR A 89 8.35 12.02 -7.41
C TYR A 89 8.38 12.77 -6.08
N ASP A 90 7.31 13.53 -5.83
CA ASP A 90 7.16 14.34 -4.63
C ASP A 90 6.63 13.51 -3.45
N VAL A 91 5.77 12.53 -3.75
CA VAL A 91 5.09 11.70 -2.75
C VAL A 91 5.20 10.22 -3.12
N VAL A 92 5.56 9.39 -2.13
CA VAL A 92 5.54 7.93 -2.22
C VAL A 92 4.32 7.39 -1.49
N VAL A 93 3.45 6.69 -2.21
CA VAL A 93 2.28 6.03 -1.65
C VAL A 93 2.60 4.54 -1.44
N ASN A 94 2.66 4.11 -0.17
CA ASN A 94 2.81 2.70 0.19
C ASN A 94 1.44 2.01 0.12
N ILE A 95 1.29 1.06 -0.79
CA ILE A 95 0.02 0.38 -1.05
C ILE A 95 0.16 -1.10 -0.69
N GLN A 96 -0.70 -1.56 0.22
CA GLN A 96 -0.66 -2.95 0.67
C GLN A 96 -0.94 -3.91 -0.50
N GLY A 97 -0.01 -4.83 -0.75
CA GLY A 97 -0.11 -5.80 -1.86
C GLY A 97 -1.21 -6.87 -1.69
N ASP A 98 -1.96 -6.79 -0.60
CA ASP A 98 -3.05 -7.70 -0.27
C ASP A 98 -4.42 -7.02 -0.15
N GLU A 99 -4.54 -5.79 -0.66
CA GLU A 99 -5.80 -5.03 -0.72
C GLU A 99 -6.35 -4.91 -2.15
N PRO A 100 -6.87 -6.01 -2.74
CA PRO A 100 -7.31 -6.03 -4.14
C PRO A 100 -8.55 -5.16 -4.39
N PHE A 101 -9.20 -4.66 -3.35
CA PHE A 101 -10.41 -3.84 -3.42
C PHE A 101 -10.17 -2.37 -3.05
N ILE A 102 -8.91 -1.93 -3.03
CA ILE A 102 -8.60 -0.50 -2.83
C ILE A 102 -9.39 0.35 -3.84
N GLN A 103 -10.05 1.40 -3.33
CA GLN A 103 -10.91 2.24 -4.16
C GLN A 103 -10.15 3.47 -4.69
N LYS A 104 -10.50 3.91 -5.89
CA LYS A 104 -9.99 5.15 -6.48
C LYS A 104 -10.16 6.34 -5.53
N SER A 105 -11.33 6.48 -4.92
CA SER A 105 -11.64 7.56 -3.97
C SER A 105 -10.72 7.60 -2.76
N GLN A 106 -10.24 6.45 -2.30
CA GLN A 106 -9.28 6.36 -1.19
C GLN A 106 -7.91 6.95 -1.58
N LEU A 107 -7.43 6.63 -2.77
CA LEU A 107 -6.18 7.18 -3.29
C LEU A 107 -6.29 8.68 -3.58
N GLU A 108 -7.41 9.13 -4.12
CA GLU A 108 -7.69 10.55 -4.34
C GLU A 108 -7.76 11.32 -3.01
N ALA A 109 -8.37 10.74 -1.98
CA ALA A 109 -8.40 11.35 -0.64
C ALA A 109 -6.98 11.51 -0.04
N VAL A 110 -6.12 10.51 -0.21
CA VAL A 110 -4.71 10.62 0.22
C VAL A 110 -3.99 11.71 -0.58
N LYS A 111 -4.19 11.77 -1.90
CA LYS A 111 -3.58 12.83 -2.75
C LYS A 111 -4.02 14.23 -2.32
N ALA A 112 -5.31 14.41 -2.01
CA ALA A 112 -5.87 15.70 -1.60
C ALA A 112 -5.25 16.22 -0.29
N CYS A 113 -4.79 15.35 0.63
CA CYS A 113 -4.10 15.79 1.83
C CYS A 113 -2.83 16.61 1.53
N PHE A 114 -2.17 16.36 0.40
CA PHE A 114 -0.94 17.04 -0.01
C PHE A 114 -1.18 18.34 -0.77
N GLU A 115 -2.42 18.79 -0.92
CA GLU A 115 -2.75 20.16 -1.33
C GLU A 115 -2.34 21.17 -0.25
N ASP A 116 -2.34 20.75 1.02
CA ASP A 116 -1.72 21.50 2.10
C ASP A 116 -0.19 21.25 2.10
N PRO A 117 0.62 22.30 1.86
CA PRO A 117 2.09 22.19 1.82
C PRO A 117 2.72 21.80 3.17
N ALA A 118 1.98 21.88 4.27
CA ALA A 118 2.44 21.43 5.58
C ALA A 118 2.31 19.92 5.77
N THR A 119 1.57 19.21 4.89
CA THR A 119 1.38 17.77 4.99
C THR A 119 2.68 17.04 4.64
N GLN A 120 3.18 16.25 5.58
CA GLN A 120 4.37 15.39 5.39
C GLN A 120 4.00 13.92 5.28
N ILE A 121 2.98 13.47 6.00
CA ILE A 121 2.48 12.09 6.00
C ILE A 121 0.96 12.13 6.03
N ALA A 122 0.32 11.29 5.21
CA ALA A 122 -1.12 11.08 5.21
C ALA A 122 -1.44 9.60 5.23
N THR A 123 -2.54 9.22 5.89
CA THR A 123 -3.05 7.86 5.91
C THR A 123 -4.57 7.85 5.94
N LEU A 124 -5.15 6.72 5.55
CA LEU A 124 -6.59 6.49 5.63
C LEU A 124 -6.95 5.92 7.00
N VAL A 125 -8.10 6.34 7.50
CA VAL A 125 -8.68 5.82 8.74
C VAL A 125 -10.13 5.41 8.50
N LYS A 126 -10.56 4.36 9.19
CA LYS A 126 -11.96 3.95 9.27
C LYS A 126 -12.49 4.33 10.65
N PRO A 127 -13.57 5.12 10.77
CA PRO A 127 -14.15 5.41 12.08
C PRO A 127 -14.75 4.13 12.68
N PHE A 128 -14.63 3.98 14.00
CA PHE A 128 -15.48 3.04 14.74
C PHE A 128 -16.89 3.59 14.77
N ILE A 129 -17.86 2.75 14.47
CA ILE A 129 -19.28 3.09 14.57
C ILE A 129 -19.88 2.37 15.78
N PRO A 130 -20.95 2.90 16.41
CA PRO A 130 -21.55 2.29 17.59
C PRO A 130 -21.94 0.82 17.39
N ASP A 131 -22.34 0.44 16.19
CA ASP A 131 -22.76 -0.92 15.85
C ASP A 131 -21.58 -1.92 15.79
N ASP A 132 -20.32 -1.45 15.68
CA ASP A 132 -19.12 -2.30 15.73
C ASP A 132 -18.86 -2.83 17.15
N GLY A 133 -19.49 -2.24 18.18
CA GLY A 133 -19.37 -2.60 19.58
C GLY A 133 -17.98 -2.31 20.18
N LEU A 134 -17.85 -2.51 21.49
CA LEU A 134 -16.58 -2.34 22.21
C LEU A 134 -15.54 -3.38 21.78
N GLU A 135 -15.96 -4.54 21.33
CA GLU A 135 -15.10 -5.65 20.93
C GLU A 135 -14.16 -5.25 19.77
N ALA A 136 -14.65 -4.48 18.79
CA ALA A 136 -13.83 -3.97 17.70
C ALA A 136 -12.77 -2.97 18.21
N LEU A 137 -13.11 -2.14 19.20
CA LEU A 137 -12.20 -1.19 19.81
C LEU A 137 -11.14 -1.87 20.67
N GLU A 138 -11.49 -2.94 21.37
CA GLU A 138 -10.60 -3.69 22.27
C GLU A 138 -9.69 -4.68 21.54
N ASN A 139 -9.95 -4.97 20.26
CA ASN A 139 -9.14 -5.91 19.48
C ASN A 139 -7.69 -5.45 19.35
N VAL A 140 -6.79 -6.12 20.02
CA VAL A 140 -5.34 -5.83 20.04
C VAL A 140 -4.64 -5.97 18.67
N ASN A 141 -5.27 -6.68 17.73
CA ASN A 141 -4.73 -6.87 16.37
C ASN A 141 -5.16 -5.77 15.39
N SER A 142 -6.03 -4.86 15.82
CA SER A 142 -6.49 -3.74 15.02
C SER A 142 -5.78 -2.46 15.47
N PRO A 143 -4.88 -1.88 14.66
CA PRO A 143 -4.28 -0.58 14.97
C PRO A 143 -5.36 0.49 15.14
N LYS A 144 -5.18 1.36 16.13
CA LYS A 144 -6.09 2.49 16.38
C LYS A 144 -5.34 3.80 16.19
N VAL A 145 -6.09 4.82 15.84
CA VAL A 145 -5.60 6.19 15.76
C VAL A 145 -6.57 7.15 16.44
N VAL A 146 -6.04 8.05 17.24
CA VAL A 146 -6.79 9.17 17.79
C VAL A 146 -6.62 10.35 16.85
N VAL A 147 -7.74 10.89 16.36
CA VAL A 147 -7.77 11.99 15.40
C VAL A 147 -8.25 13.26 16.08
N GLY A 148 -7.52 14.35 15.90
CA GLY A 148 -7.89 15.69 16.37
C GLY A 148 -9.00 16.32 15.52
N LYS A 149 -9.55 17.44 16.00
CA LYS A 149 -10.64 18.16 15.30
C LYS A 149 -10.23 18.69 13.91
N ASN A 150 -8.97 18.90 13.69
CA ASN A 150 -8.38 19.32 12.40
C ASN A 150 -7.91 18.16 11.52
N MET A 151 -8.38 16.95 11.81
CA MET A 151 -8.01 15.70 11.12
C MET A 151 -6.54 15.29 11.26
N ASN A 152 -5.76 15.92 12.13
CA ASN A 152 -4.40 15.47 12.44
C ASN A 152 -4.43 14.22 13.32
N ALA A 153 -3.63 13.22 12.98
CA ALA A 153 -3.39 12.07 13.85
C ALA A 153 -2.60 12.51 15.07
N LEU A 154 -3.14 12.25 16.26
CA LEU A 154 -2.53 12.63 17.54
C LEU A 154 -1.76 11.47 18.19
N TYR A 155 -2.24 10.25 17.99
CA TYR A 155 -1.68 9.05 18.61
C TYR A 155 -2.07 7.79 17.84
N PHE A 156 -1.14 6.87 17.75
CA PHE A 156 -1.36 5.52 17.20
C PHE A 156 -1.09 4.48 18.29
N SER A 157 -1.90 3.45 18.37
CA SER A 157 -1.73 2.32 19.30
C SER A 157 -1.78 0.98 18.57
#